data_4ca6d6c59eb4b9d6bc8cdf2330dbeaaf
#
_entry.id   4ca6d6c59eb4b9d6bc8cdf2330dbeaaf
#
_cell.length_a   1.000
_cell.length_b   1.000
_cell.length_c   1.000
_cell.angle_alpha   90.00
_cell.angle_beta   90.00
_cell.angle_gamma   90.00
#
_symmetry.space_group_name_H-M   'P 1'
#
loop_
_entity.id
_entity.type
_entity.pdbx_description
1 polymer ?
#
loop_
_entity_poly.entity_id
_entity_poly.type
_entity_poly.pdbx_seq_one_letter_code
_entity_poly.pdbx_strand_id
1 'polypeptide(L)'
;MSNLMTGARILVECLLRENVECMFGYPGGVTLPFYDVLYEGKVKHYLVRHEQNACFAAEGYARSTGRVGVCCATSGPGATNLVTGLVDSMMDSIPVVALTGQVTTKLIGSDAFQEADTFGITRACTKHNFLVKTAGDLPQAIHEAFYIAASGRPGPVLVDIPKDVFMGSAHYVPVGTIHLPGYKFSPEGHAGQIRRAAQMMWEAQRPIVYAGGGVIHAGAAGLLRELVETIDSPAVCTLMGLGALPSSHPNFISMPGMHGSYAANMAFTHTDLIIALGARFDDRVTGRLEAFAPHARVIHVDIDPVEIGKNRQADIPIVGDVRRVLEKMNRVVAELAPAQKERNTVARREWKERIAAWMAEHPLTPSVSDAEIKPQHLIREIDRVSGGEAIVSADVGQHQMWGAQFIRFNHPRLWLNSGGLGSMGFGLPSAIGAQIANPGKRVFALVGDGGFQMSIPELATIANYNLPLKIVVMNNGYLGMVRQWQELFYNNRLSAVSLTSFPDAEKLAGAYGFPGRTVEDPKEVGKAIDDAVRHPGPYLLNVKVSPFECVYPMVPAGAAINEMVLGPPKPVAV
;
A
#
# COMPACT_ATOMS: atom_id res chain seq x y z
N MET A 1 29.73 -32.85 -13.28
CA MET A 1 30.29 -32.23 -12.06
C MET A 1 29.26 -32.43 -10.95
N SER A 2 29.68 -32.80 -9.76
CA SER A 2 28.72 -33.05 -8.67
C SER A 2 28.04 -31.75 -8.29
N ASN A 3 26.69 -31.71 -8.35
CA ASN A 3 25.85 -30.55 -8.00
C ASN A 3 25.70 -30.44 -6.46
N LEU A 4 26.69 -30.93 -5.69
CA LEU A 4 26.70 -30.86 -4.24
C LEU A 4 27.04 -29.44 -3.80
N MET A 5 26.12 -28.82 -3.08
CA MET A 5 26.23 -27.44 -2.62
C MET A 5 25.84 -27.31 -1.15
N THR A 6 26.36 -26.30 -0.45
CA THR A 6 25.85 -25.93 0.88
C THR A 6 24.44 -25.37 0.79
N GLY A 7 23.66 -25.50 1.87
CA GLY A 7 22.31 -24.93 1.91
C GLY A 7 22.29 -23.43 1.65
N ALA A 8 23.28 -22.69 2.17
CA ALA A 8 23.44 -21.27 1.86
C ALA A 8 23.60 -21.00 0.36
N ARG A 9 24.41 -21.80 -0.33
CA ARG A 9 24.59 -21.71 -1.80
C ARG A 9 23.29 -22.08 -2.54
N ILE A 10 22.63 -23.15 -2.12
CA ILE A 10 21.34 -23.57 -2.68
C ILE A 10 20.32 -22.43 -2.55
N LEU A 11 20.24 -21.77 -1.40
CA LEU A 11 19.33 -20.62 -1.21
C LEU A 11 19.60 -19.49 -2.21
N VAL A 12 20.87 -19.11 -2.42
CA VAL A 12 21.21 -18.07 -3.40
C VAL A 12 20.81 -18.48 -4.81
N GLU A 13 21.07 -19.73 -5.23
CA GLU A 13 20.66 -20.23 -6.55
C GLU A 13 19.11 -20.27 -6.70
N CYS A 14 18.38 -20.57 -5.63
CA CYS A 14 16.91 -20.49 -5.62
C CYS A 14 16.44 -19.03 -5.81
N LEU A 15 17.01 -18.07 -5.07
CA LEU A 15 16.66 -16.66 -5.20
C LEU A 15 16.93 -16.11 -6.61
N LEU A 16 18.04 -16.49 -7.22
CA LEU A 16 18.35 -16.12 -8.60
C LEU A 16 17.34 -16.70 -9.60
N ARG A 17 16.89 -17.92 -9.38
CA ARG A 17 15.87 -18.58 -10.21
C ARG A 17 14.50 -17.90 -10.09
N GLU A 18 14.17 -17.37 -8.91
CA GLU A 18 12.98 -16.56 -8.69
C GLU A 18 13.14 -15.10 -9.18
N ASN A 19 14.24 -14.79 -9.88
CA ASN A 19 14.58 -13.46 -10.41
C ASN A 19 14.68 -12.38 -9.31
N VAL A 20 15.19 -12.74 -8.13
CA VAL A 20 15.47 -11.80 -7.05
C VAL A 20 16.72 -11.00 -7.39
N GLU A 21 16.54 -9.71 -7.69
CA GLU A 21 17.63 -8.77 -7.98
C GLU A 21 18.23 -8.20 -6.70
N CYS A 22 17.39 -7.99 -5.69
CA CYS A 22 17.81 -7.43 -4.42
C CYS A 22 16.93 -7.91 -3.26
N MET A 23 17.48 -7.76 -2.05
CA MET A 23 16.82 -8.04 -0.79
C MET A 23 17.24 -7.03 0.27
N PHE A 24 16.42 -6.90 1.30
CA PHE A 24 16.64 -6.00 2.44
C PHE A 24 16.84 -6.83 3.70
N GLY A 25 17.76 -6.45 4.56
CA GLY A 25 17.93 -7.28 5.76
C GLY A 25 18.98 -6.77 6.73
N TYR A 26 19.08 -7.53 7.84
CA TYR A 26 20.07 -7.30 8.88
C TYR A 26 20.74 -8.63 9.25
N PRO A 27 22.08 -8.74 9.18
CA PRO A 27 22.79 -9.99 9.47
C PRO A 27 22.81 -10.30 10.97
N GLY A 28 22.94 -11.59 11.27
CA GLY A 28 23.17 -12.06 12.63
C GLY A 28 23.78 -13.46 12.64
N GLY A 29 24.14 -13.97 13.82
CA GLY A 29 24.99 -15.14 14.00
C GLY A 29 24.56 -16.42 13.28
N VAL A 30 23.24 -16.65 13.15
CA VAL A 30 22.73 -17.86 12.49
C VAL A 30 22.67 -17.71 10.96
N THR A 31 22.59 -16.50 10.44
CA THR A 31 22.52 -16.22 9.01
C THR A 31 23.89 -15.99 8.36
N LEU A 32 25.00 -15.95 9.13
CA LEU A 32 26.36 -15.72 8.60
C LEU A 32 26.74 -16.63 7.44
N PRO A 33 26.43 -17.94 7.42
CA PRO A 33 26.75 -18.78 6.27
C PRO A 33 26.05 -18.33 4.97
N PHE A 34 24.86 -17.73 5.06
CA PHE A 34 24.15 -17.16 3.92
C PHE A 34 24.80 -15.85 3.47
N TYR A 35 25.16 -14.96 4.42
CA TYR A 35 25.85 -13.72 4.11
C TYR A 35 27.25 -13.92 3.51
N ASP A 36 27.94 -14.99 3.87
CA ASP A 36 29.21 -15.39 3.25
C ASP A 36 29.04 -15.67 1.75
N VAL A 37 27.99 -16.38 1.36
CA VAL A 37 27.68 -16.62 -0.05
C VAL A 37 27.19 -15.35 -0.77
N LEU A 38 26.44 -14.49 -0.09
CA LEU A 38 26.00 -13.20 -0.65
C LEU A 38 27.16 -12.26 -1.00
N TYR A 39 28.32 -12.43 -0.36
CA TYR A 39 29.54 -11.67 -0.68
C TYR A 39 29.95 -11.78 -2.16
N GLU A 40 29.57 -12.86 -2.86
CA GLU A 40 29.79 -13.03 -4.29
C GLU A 40 29.00 -12.02 -5.16
N GLY A 41 28.05 -11.29 -4.57
CA GLY A 41 27.35 -10.17 -5.21
C GLY A 41 26.31 -10.55 -6.27
N LYS A 42 25.90 -11.82 -6.38
CA LYS A 42 24.92 -12.26 -7.36
C LYS A 42 23.50 -11.74 -7.06
N VAL A 43 23.14 -11.61 -5.78
CA VAL A 43 21.92 -10.96 -5.30
C VAL A 43 22.34 -9.76 -4.48
N LYS A 44 21.86 -8.55 -4.82
CA LYS A 44 22.21 -7.34 -4.09
C LYS A 44 21.53 -7.34 -2.71
N HIS A 45 22.29 -7.09 -1.66
CA HIS A 45 21.77 -6.93 -0.32
C HIS A 45 21.85 -5.47 0.12
N TYR A 46 20.74 -4.93 0.61
CA TYR A 46 20.66 -3.60 1.19
C TYR A 46 20.53 -3.71 2.71
N LEU A 47 21.56 -3.24 3.40
CA LEU A 47 21.61 -3.26 4.86
C LEU A 47 20.74 -2.15 5.42
N VAL A 48 19.66 -2.53 6.08
CA VAL A 48 18.77 -1.65 6.86
C VAL A 48 19.31 -1.45 8.27
N ARG A 49 18.60 -0.69 9.09
CA ARG A 49 18.97 -0.46 10.51
C ARG A 49 17.99 -1.07 11.50
N HIS A 50 16.89 -1.63 10.99
CA HIS A 50 15.91 -2.37 11.78
C HIS A 50 15.18 -3.36 10.88
N GLU A 51 14.89 -4.57 11.37
CA GLU A 51 14.28 -5.63 10.56
C GLU A 51 12.84 -5.30 10.14
N GLN A 52 12.07 -4.60 10.96
CA GLN A 52 10.75 -4.08 10.56
C GLN A 52 10.87 -3.23 9.28
N ASN A 53 11.90 -2.39 9.21
CA ASN A 53 12.17 -1.54 8.06
C ASN A 53 12.65 -2.35 6.84
N ALA A 54 13.29 -3.52 7.06
CA ALA A 54 13.58 -4.45 5.97
C ALA A 54 12.30 -4.95 5.30
N CYS A 55 11.30 -5.32 6.10
CA CYS A 55 10.00 -5.75 5.59
C CYS A 55 9.28 -4.61 4.86
N PHE A 56 9.22 -3.41 5.43
CA PHE A 56 8.62 -2.23 4.78
C PHE A 56 9.35 -1.84 3.49
N ALA A 57 10.68 -1.97 3.42
CA ALA A 57 11.43 -1.74 2.18
C ALA A 57 11.10 -2.82 1.13
N ALA A 58 10.99 -4.08 1.53
CA ALA A 58 10.53 -5.16 0.64
C ALA A 58 9.10 -4.90 0.13
N GLU A 59 8.22 -4.37 0.98
CA GLU A 59 6.90 -3.93 0.56
C GLU A 59 6.95 -2.77 -0.45
N GLY A 60 7.75 -1.75 -0.19
CA GLY A 60 7.94 -0.62 -1.12
C GLY A 60 8.44 -1.08 -2.49
N TYR A 61 9.35 -2.05 -2.51
CA TYR A 61 9.78 -2.72 -3.73
C TYR A 61 8.61 -3.43 -4.42
N ALA A 62 7.86 -4.24 -3.68
CA ALA A 62 6.75 -5.02 -4.25
C ALA A 62 5.59 -4.14 -4.73
N ARG A 63 5.20 -3.13 -3.96
CA ARG A 63 4.13 -2.18 -4.31
C ARG A 63 4.45 -1.40 -5.59
N SER A 64 5.71 -0.92 -5.72
CA SER A 64 6.13 -0.10 -6.86
C SER A 64 6.43 -0.89 -8.13
N THR A 65 6.75 -2.18 -8.02
CA THR A 65 7.11 -3.03 -9.18
C THR A 65 6.06 -4.08 -9.55
N GLY A 66 5.27 -4.55 -8.56
CA GLY A 66 4.40 -5.73 -8.70
C GLY A 66 5.13 -7.07 -8.59
N ARG A 67 6.42 -7.06 -8.25
CA ARG A 67 7.24 -8.27 -8.03
C ARG A 67 7.26 -8.62 -6.53
N VAL A 68 7.65 -9.84 -6.21
CA VAL A 68 7.79 -10.26 -4.81
C VAL A 68 8.96 -9.51 -4.17
N GLY A 69 8.71 -8.87 -3.02
CA GLY A 69 9.75 -8.27 -2.19
C GLY A 69 10.40 -9.32 -1.30
N VAL A 70 11.69 -9.17 -1.02
CA VAL A 70 12.42 -10.13 -0.17
C VAL A 70 13.08 -9.41 0.98
N CYS A 71 12.86 -9.89 2.20
CA CYS A 71 13.60 -9.43 3.38
C CYS A 71 14.24 -10.59 4.14
N CYS A 72 15.29 -10.29 4.92
CA CYS A 72 16.02 -11.30 5.68
C CYS A 72 16.35 -10.80 7.09
N ALA A 73 16.17 -11.66 8.09
CA ALA A 73 16.51 -11.40 9.47
C ALA A 73 17.15 -12.62 10.14
N THR A 74 17.92 -12.37 11.19
CA THR A 74 18.45 -13.44 12.02
C THR A 74 17.36 -14.04 12.93
N SER A 75 17.70 -15.08 13.69
CA SER A 75 16.80 -15.71 14.67
C SER A 75 16.45 -14.79 15.84
N GLY A 76 15.49 -15.21 16.65
CA GLY A 76 15.10 -14.53 17.89
C GLY A 76 14.62 -13.09 17.63
N PRO A 77 15.32 -12.08 18.19
CA PRO A 77 14.88 -10.69 18.08
C PRO A 77 14.82 -10.18 16.63
N GLY A 78 15.66 -10.68 15.72
CA GLY A 78 15.60 -10.33 14.31
C GLY A 78 14.32 -10.80 13.65
N ALA A 79 13.95 -12.05 13.84
CA ALA A 79 12.71 -12.62 13.30
C ALA A 79 11.47 -11.98 13.91
N THR A 80 11.44 -11.74 15.22
CA THR A 80 10.29 -11.12 15.90
C THR A 80 10.07 -9.67 15.47
N ASN A 81 11.12 -8.93 15.11
CA ASN A 81 11.02 -7.56 14.59
C ASN A 81 10.34 -7.47 13.20
N LEU A 82 10.23 -8.57 12.45
CA LEU A 82 9.53 -8.59 11.17
C LEU A 82 8.00 -8.56 11.30
N VAL A 83 7.45 -8.92 12.46
CA VAL A 83 6.01 -9.21 12.62
C VAL A 83 5.12 -8.06 12.16
N THR A 84 5.41 -6.83 12.57
CA THR A 84 4.60 -5.66 12.13
C THR A 84 4.57 -5.53 10.61
N GLY A 85 5.72 -5.66 9.93
CA GLY A 85 5.77 -5.61 8.47
C GLY A 85 5.05 -6.78 7.80
N LEU A 86 5.11 -7.99 8.38
CA LEU A 86 4.36 -9.14 7.86
C LEU A 86 2.85 -8.93 7.99
N VAL A 87 2.38 -8.37 9.12
CA VAL A 87 0.95 -8.04 9.30
C VAL A 87 0.52 -6.97 8.29
N ASP A 88 1.35 -5.94 8.07
CA ASP A 88 1.09 -4.88 7.08
C ASP A 88 0.95 -5.48 5.67
N SER A 89 1.93 -6.28 5.26
CA SER A 89 1.91 -6.99 3.98
C SER A 89 0.66 -7.87 3.82
N MET A 90 0.23 -8.56 4.88
CA MET A 90 -0.96 -9.43 4.87
C MET A 90 -2.24 -8.61 4.72
N MET A 91 -2.37 -7.53 5.47
CA MET A 91 -3.56 -6.66 5.44
C MET A 91 -3.75 -5.97 4.08
N ASP A 92 -2.64 -5.56 3.44
CA ASP A 92 -2.66 -4.85 2.16
C ASP A 92 -2.46 -5.77 0.94
N SER A 93 -2.35 -7.08 1.17
CA SER A 93 -2.20 -8.07 0.10
C SER A 93 -0.91 -7.85 -0.72
N ILE A 94 0.23 -7.63 -0.06
CA ILE A 94 1.52 -7.38 -0.68
C ILE A 94 2.37 -8.65 -0.68
N PRO A 95 2.88 -9.10 -1.84
CA PRO A 95 3.71 -10.30 -1.91
C PRO A 95 5.10 -10.02 -1.34
N VAL A 96 5.40 -10.62 -0.19
CA VAL A 96 6.72 -10.56 0.45
C VAL A 96 7.16 -11.98 0.82
N VAL A 97 8.42 -12.31 0.56
CA VAL A 97 9.07 -13.50 1.10
C VAL A 97 10.07 -13.07 2.16
N ALA A 98 9.81 -13.45 3.40
CA ALA A 98 10.68 -13.21 4.54
C ALA A 98 11.54 -14.45 4.83
N LEU A 99 12.84 -14.28 4.82
CA LEU A 99 13.82 -15.31 5.14
C LEU A 99 14.33 -15.09 6.56
N THR A 100 14.07 -16.01 7.47
CA THR A 100 14.57 -15.92 8.84
C THR A 100 15.58 -17.02 9.13
N GLY A 101 16.59 -16.68 9.92
CA GLY A 101 17.46 -17.70 10.49
C GLY A 101 16.82 -18.31 11.73
N GLN A 102 17.16 -19.55 12.04
CA GLN A 102 16.75 -20.26 13.26
C GLN A 102 17.97 -20.93 13.91
N VAL A 103 17.89 -21.20 15.20
CA VAL A 103 18.89 -22.04 15.89
C VAL A 103 19.00 -23.40 15.20
N THR A 104 20.06 -24.16 15.45
CA THR A 104 20.22 -25.48 14.82
C THR A 104 19.02 -26.39 15.13
N THR A 105 18.68 -27.29 14.20
CA THR A 105 17.53 -28.20 14.33
C THR A 105 17.50 -28.97 15.64
N LYS A 106 18.67 -29.32 16.21
CA LYS A 106 18.79 -30.02 17.49
C LYS A 106 18.49 -29.18 18.72
N LEU A 107 18.52 -27.84 18.58
CA LEU A 107 18.31 -26.91 19.70
C LEU A 107 16.89 -26.33 19.71
N ILE A 108 16.12 -26.53 18.66
CA ILE A 108 14.73 -26.03 18.60
C ILE A 108 13.91 -26.66 19.73
N GLY A 109 13.26 -25.81 20.55
CA GLY A 109 12.46 -26.22 21.70
C GLY A 109 13.27 -26.39 22.99
N SER A 110 14.54 -25.91 23.03
CA SER A 110 15.38 -25.99 24.21
C SER A 110 15.65 -24.67 24.91
N ASP A 111 14.95 -23.58 24.50
CA ASP A 111 15.18 -22.21 24.95
C ASP A 111 16.64 -21.74 24.69
N ALA A 112 17.19 -22.14 23.55
CA ALA A 112 18.54 -21.78 23.16
C ALA A 112 18.70 -20.25 22.95
N PHE A 113 19.94 -19.76 23.03
CA PHE A 113 20.23 -18.34 22.82
C PHE A 113 19.70 -17.85 21.46
N GLN A 114 18.89 -16.79 21.48
CA GLN A 114 18.20 -16.22 20.30
C GLN A 114 17.25 -17.20 19.58
N GLU A 115 16.71 -18.17 20.29
CA GLU A 115 15.59 -18.96 19.81
C GLU A 115 14.28 -18.18 19.95
N ALA A 116 13.40 -18.28 18.96
CA ALA A 116 12.00 -17.90 19.05
C ALA A 116 11.16 -18.87 18.20
N ASP A 117 9.94 -19.18 18.64
CA ASP A 117 8.99 -19.91 17.82
C ASP A 117 8.46 -19.02 16.68
N THR A 118 9.34 -18.72 15.72
CA THR A 118 9.04 -17.87 14.58
C THR A 118 7.86 -18.43 13.77
N PHE A 119 7.79 -19.76 13.64
CA PHE A 119 6.70 -20.43 12.95
C PHE A 119 5.35 -20.18 13.65
N GLY A 120 5.27 -20.35 14.96
CA GLY A 120 4.06 -20.10 15.74
C GLY A 120 3.65 -18.63 15.73
N ILE A 121 4.62 -17.72 15.94
CA ILE A 121 4.39 -16.25 15.96
C ILE A 121 3.84 -15.75 14.62
N THR A 122 4.38 -16.21 13.50
CA THR A 122 4.04 -15.69 12.17
C THR A 122 2.89 -16.40 11.49
N ARG A 123 2.39 -17.50 12.04
CA ARG A 123 1.30 -18.28 11.47
C ARG A 123 0.03 -17.46 11.22
N ALA A 124 -0.28 -16.53 12.11
CA ALA A 124 -1.49 -15.71 12.02
C ALA A 124 -1.34 -14.50 11.07
N CYS A 125 -0.13 -14.13 10.69
CA CYS A 125 0.16 -12.94 9.89
C CYS A 125 0.85 -13.23 8.56
N THR A 126 0.86 -14.48 8.12
CA THR A 126 1.39 -14.91 6.82
C THR A 126 0.41 -15.81 6.09
N LYS A 127 0.48 -15.84 4.77
CA LYS A 127 -0.30 -16.81 3.97
C LYS A 127 0.16 -18.25 4.24
N HIS A 128 1.46 -18.40 4.42
CA HIS A 128 2.10 -19.66 4.79
C HIS A 128 3.46 -19.38 5.41
N ASN A 129 3.94 -20.33 6.22
CA ASN A 129 5.30 -20.32 6.73
C ASN A 129 5.90 -21.72 6.67
N PHE A 130 7.21 -21.79 6.43
CA PHE A 130 7.99 -23.00 6.33
C PHE A 130 9.04 -23.03 7.43
N LEU A 131 9.24 -24.18 8.07
CA LEU A 131 10.44 -24.50 8.84
C LEU A 131 11.22 -25.54 8.04
N VAL A 132 12.34 -25.14 7.45
CA VAL A 132 13.17 -26.01 6.60
C VAL A 132 13.99 -26.96 7.48
N LYS A 133 13.96 -28.25 7.18
CA LYS A 133 14.63 -29.26 8.01
C LYS A 133 15.97 -29.74 7.47
N THR A 134 16.15 -29.70 6.15
CA THR A 134 17.40 -30.12 5.50
C THR A 134 17.76 -29.18 4.35
N ALA A 135 19.04 -29.12 3.97
CA ALA A 135 19.47 -28.36 2.80
C ALA A 135 18.79 -28.81 1.50
N GLY A 136 18.41 -30.08 1.41
CA GLY A 136 17.70 -30.63 0.25
C GLY A 136 16.26 -30.14 0.09
N ASP A 137 15.64 -29.67 1.18
CA ASP A 137 14.26 -29.16 1.16
C ASP A 137 14.16 -27.69 0.68
N LEU A 138 15.29 -26.95 0.70
CA LEU A 138 15.33 -25.51 0.34
C LEU A 138 14.76 -25.22 -1.04
N PRO A 139 15.10 -25.95 -2.13
CA PRO A 139 14.58 -25.64 -3.45
C PRO A 139 13.05 -25.66 -3.51
N GLN A 140 12.44 -26.65 -2.89
CA GLN A 140 10.98 -26.79 -2.85
C GLN A 140 10.35 -25.67 -2.00
N ALA A 141 10.86 -25.46 -0.79
CA ALA A 141 10.31 -24.45 0.14
C ALA A 141 10.40 -23.04 -0.43
N ILE A 142 11.51 -22.64 -1.04
CA ILE A 142 11.67 -21.32 -1.63
C ILE A 142 10.74 -21.14 -2.84
N HIS A 143 10.72 -22.11 -3.76
CA HIS A 143 9.87 -22.02 -4.94
C HIS A 143 8.38 -21.95 -4.57
N GLU A 144 7.92 -22.76 -3.62
CA GLU A 144 6.56 -22.70 -3.09
C GLU A 144 6.27 -21.36 -2.37
N ALA A 145 7.24 -20.83 -1.62
CA ALA A 145 7.08 -19.54 -0.93
C ALA A 145 6.81 -18.40 -1.91
N PHE A 146 7.58 -18.30 -2.99
CA PHE A 146 7.36 -17.28 -4.03
C PHE A 146 6.02 -17.48 -4.76
N TYR A 147 5.69 -18.71 -5.09
CA TYR A 147 4.41 -19.03 -5.73
C TYR A 147 3.21 -18.65 -4.84
N ILE A 148 3.23 -19.04 -3.56
CA ILE A 148 2.15 -18.74 -2.62
C ILE A 148 2.05 -17.24 -2.38
N ALA A 149 3.20 -16.54 -2.22
CA ALA A 149 3.21 -15.10 -2.01
C ALA A 149 2.55 -14.32 -3.16
N ALA A 150 2.81 -14.72 -4.40
CA ALA A 150 2.37 -14.00 -5.60
C ALA A 150 1.02 -14.43 -6.16
N SER A 151 0.55 -15.65 -5.87
CA SER A 151 -0.67 -16.22 -6.48
C SER A 151 -1.91 -16.08 -5.60
N GLY A 152 -3.09 -16.17 -6.20
CA GLY A 152 -4.35 -15.88 -5.52
C GLY A 152 -4.36 -14.44 -4.99
N ARG A 153 -4.91 -14.22 -3.78
CA ARG A 153 -4.71 -12.96 -3.07
C ARG A 153 -3.24 -12.89 -2.64
N PRO A 154 -2.43 -11.92 -3.11
CA PRO A 154 -1.03 -11.81 -2.71
C PRO A 154 -0.87 -11.61 -1.19
N GLY A 155 0.30 -11.92 -0.66
CA GLY A 155 0.58 -11.72 0.75
C GLY A 155 1.93 -12.30 1.17
N PRO A 156 2.34 -12.12 2.43
CA PRO A 156 3.64 -12.55 2.92
C PRO A 156 3.71 -14.06 3.13
N VAL A 157 4.90 -14.60 2.88
CA VAL A 157 5.28 -15.98 3.24
C VAL A 157 6.62 -15.93 3.96
N LEU A 158 6.77 -16.71 5.02
CA LEU A 158 8.01 -16.78 5.78
C LEU A 158 8.67 -18.14 5.61
N VAL A 159 9.99 -18.14 5.43
CA VAL A 159 10.83 -19.34 5.39
C VAL A 159 11.86 -19.25 6.49
N ASP A 160 11.69 -20.07 7.53
CA ASP A 160 12.57 -20.16 8.70
C ASP A 160 13.62 -21.24 8.47
N ILE A 161 14.91 -20.88 8.52
CA ILE A 161 16.03 -21.72 8.07
C ILE A 161 17.03 -21.90 9.21
N PRO A 162 17.11 -23.09 9.79
CA PRO A 162 18.09 -23.40 10.82
C PRO A 162 19.54 -23.28 10.34
N LYS A 163 20.44 -22.90 11.27
CA LYS A 163 21.86 -22.68 10.98
C LYS A 163 22.53 -23.89 10.37
N ASP A 164 22.25 -25.10 10.87
CA ASP A 164 22.80 -26.35 10.35
C ASP A 164 22.25 -26.67 8.94
N VAL A 165 21.08 -26.21 8.58
CA VAL A 165 20.55 -26.28 7.20
C VAL A 165 21.36 -25.40 6.25
N PHE A 166 21.71 -24.17 6.63
CA PHE A 166 22.61 -23.32 5.84
C PHE A 166 23.98 -23.97 5.60
N MET A 167 24.52 -24.63 6.64
CA MET A 167 25.85 -25.25 6.61
C MET A 167 25.83 -26.64 5.98
N GLY A 168 24.70 -27.35 6.04
CA GLY A 168 24.51 -28.68 5.47
C GLY A 168 24.67 -28.68 3.95
N SER A 169 25.00 -29.85 3.38
CA SER A 169 25.19 -30.01 1.95
C SER A 169 24.15 -30.95 1.35
N ALA A 170 23.67 -30.60 0.16
CA ALA A 170 22.76 -31.42 -0.63
C ALA A 170 23.03 -31.27 -2.14
N HIS A 171 22.57 -32.25 -2.92
CA HIS A 171 22.55 -32.08 -4.37
C HIS A 171 21.46 -31.10 -4.76
N TYR A 172 21.85 -30.00 -5.38
CA TYR A 172 20.88 -29.02 -5.88
C TYR A 172 20.11 -29.57 -7.08
N VAL A 173 18.80 -29.71 -6.91
CA VAL A 173 17.88 -30.08 -7.98
C VAL A 173 16.84 -28.95 -8.13
N PRO A 174 16.84 -28.21 -9.24
CA PRO A 174 15.85 -27.18 -9.48
C PRO A 174 14.43 -27.77 -9.53
N VAL A 175 13.49 -27.15 -8.80
CA VAL A 175 12.08 -27.53 -8.86
C VAL A 175 11.48 -27.08 -10.19
N GLY A 176 10.72 -27.93 -10.83
CA GLY A 176 10.04 -27.63 -12.11
C GLY A 176 8.64 -27.11 -11.91
N THR A 177 7.71 -28.01 -11.60
CA THR A 177 6.29 -27.69 -11.45
C THR A 177 5.89 -27.76 -9.99
N ILE A 178 5.17 -26.71 -9.53
CA ILE A 178 4.60 -26.69 -8.19
C ILE A 178 3.33 -27.55 -8.16
N HIS A 179 3.25 -28.42 -7.16
CA HIS A 179 2.05 -29.19 -6.89
C HIS A 179 1.63 -29.01 -5.42
N LEU A 180 0.63 -28.14 -5.21
CA LEU A 180 0.06 -27.86 -3.89
C LEU A 180 -1.41 -28.32 -3.86
N PRO A 181 -1.69 -29.56 -3.45
CA PRO A 181 -3.04 -30.16 -3.56
C PRO A 181 -4.13 -29.36 -2.82
N GLY A 182 -3.77 -28.73 -1.70
CA GLY A 182 -4.67 -27.93 -0.86
C GLY A 182 -4.78 -26.46 -1.27
N TYR A 183 -3.95 -25.98 -2.20
CA TYR A 183 -3.92 -24.57 -2.62
C TYR A 183 -4.48 -24.42 -4.03
N LYS A 184 -5.75 -24.07 -4.10
CA LYS A 184 -6.46 -23.87 -5.37
C LYS A 184 -7.17 -22.51 -5.38
N PHE A 185 -6.97 -21.74 -6.41
CA PHE A 185 -7.72 -20.52 -6.67
C PHE A 185 -8.30 -20.56 -8.09
N SER A 186 -9.43 -19.89 -8.29
CA SER A 186 -10.09 -19.83 -9.60
C SER A 186 -9.88 -18.45 -10.22
N PRO A 187 -8.93 -18.29 -11.16
CA PRO A 187 -8.65 -16.97 -11.72
C PRO A 187 -9.69 -16.50 -12.75
N GLU A 188 -10.46 -17.42 -13.34
CA GLU A 188 -11.19 -17.20 -14.59
C GLU A 188 -12.55 -16.50 -14.43
N GLY A 189 -13.14 -16.47 -13.23
CA GLY A 189 -14.52 -16.03 -13.03
C GLY A 189 -15.56 -16.94 -13.75
N HIS A 190 -16.79 -16.95 -13.26
CA HIS A 190 -17.85 -17.77 -13.84
C HIS A 190 -18.54 -17.03 -15.01
N ALA A 191 -18.52 -17.59 -16.22
CA ALA A 191 -19.02 -16.95 -17.45
C ALA A 191 -20.49 -16.50 -17.35
N GLY A 192 -21.35 -17.31 -16.72
CA GLY A 192 -22.76 -16.97 -16.51
C GLY A 192 -22.95 -15.75 -15.62
N GLN A 193 -22.13 -15.61 -14.55
CA GLN A 193 -22.17 -14.44 -13.68
C GLN A 193 -21.63 -13.20 -14.40
N ILE A 194 -20.57 -13.33 -15.19
CA ILE A 194 -20.02 -12.23 -16.00
C ILE A 194 -21.09 -11.70 -16.99
N ARG A 195 -21.84 -12.59 -17.66
CA ARG A 195 -22.92 -12.17 -18.57
C ARG A 195 -24.05 -11.48 -17.82
N ARG A 196 -24.47 -11.99 -16.67
CA ARG A 196 -25.49 -11.34 -15.82
C ARG A 196 -25.02 -9.97 -15.31
N ALA A 197 -23.74 -9.86 -14.92
CA ALA A 197 -23.13 -8.59 -14.52
C ALA A 197 -23.17 -7.56 -15.65
N ALA A 198 -22.77 -7.94 -16.87
CA ALA A 198 -22.83 -7.06 -18.03
C ALA A 198 -24.26 -6.57 -18.34
N GLN A 199 -25.27 -7.45 -18.24
CA GLN A 199 -26.67 -7.07 -18.37
C GLN A 199 -27.10 -6.07 -17.29
N MET A 200 -26.77 -6.35 -16.01
CA MET A 200 -27.08 -5.48 -14.87
C MET A 200 -26.42 -4.12 -15.00
N MET A 201 -25.19 -4.04 -15.55
CA MET A 201 -24.51 -2.78 -15.82
C MET A 201 -25.28 -1.92 -16.82
N TRP A 202 -25.83 -2.51 -17.89
CA TRP A 202 -26.62 -1.77 -18.88
C TRP A 202 -28.01 -1.37 -18.37
N GLU A 203 -28.58 -2.12 -17.42
CA GLU A 203 -29.87 -1.81 -16.80
C GLU A 203 -29.79 -0.66 -15.80
N ALA A 204 -28.64 -0.46 -15.17
CA ALA A 204 -28.45 0.56 -14.14
C ALA A 204 -28.59 1.98 -14.69
N GLN A 205 -29.28 2.84 -13.93
CA GLN A 205 -29.46 4.25 -14.23
C GLN A 205 -28.39 5.12 -13.58
N ARG A 206 -27.91 4.73 -12.41
CA ARG A 206 -26.92 5.44 -11.59
C ARG A 206 -25.77 4.53 -11.18
N PRO A 207 -25.08 3.86 -12.12
CA PRO A 207 -23.97 2.98 -11.77
C PRO A 207 -22.78 3.76 -11.21
N ILE A 208 -21.97 3.09 -10.38
CA ILE A 208 -20.66 3.55 -9.95
C ILE A 208 -19.65 2.39 -10.02
N VAL A 209 -18.48 2.64 -10.59
CA VAL A 209 -17.36 1.71 -10.55
C VAL A 209 -16.52 1.99 -9.32
N TYR A 210 -16.28 0.95 -8.52
CA TYR A 210 -15.53 1.00 -7.28
C TYR A 210 -14.27 0.16 -7.40
N ALA A 211 -13.12 0.80 -7.70
CA ALA A 211 -11.85 0.15 -7.95
C ALA A 211 -10.99 0.12 -6.68
N GLY A 212 -10.58 -1.08 -6.27
CA GLY A 212 -9.67 -1.30 -5.15
C GLY A 212 -8.25 -1.66 -5.57
N GLY A 213 -7.40 -1.95 -4.59
CA GLY A 213 -6.01 -2.39 -4.78
C GLY A 213 -5.86 -3.63 -5.65
N GLY A 214 -6.88 -4.50 -5.67
CA GLY A 214 -6.88 -5.70 -6.52
C GLY A 214 -6.76 -5.40 -8.01
N VAL A 215 -7.26 -4.25 -8.48
CA VAL A 215 -7.06 -3.80 -9.88
C VAL A 215 -5.58 -3.53 -10.18
N ILE A 216 -4.88 -2.92 -9.23
CA ILE A 216 -3.44 -2.62 -9.36
C ILE A 216 -2.62 -3.91 -9.29
N HIS A 217 -2.94 -4.80 -8.35
CA HIS A 217 -2.24 -6.09 -8.20
C HIS A 217 -2.39 -6.97 -9.45
N ALA A 218 -3.59 -7.03 -10.02
CA ALA A 218 -3.86 -7.77 -11.24
C ALA A 218 -3.29 -7.13 -12.52
N GLY A 219 -2.75 -5.90 -12.45
CA GLY A 219 -2.30 -5.15 -13.63
C GLY A 219 -3.45 -4.81 -14.59
N ALA A 220 -4.65 -4.55 -14.07
CA ALA A 220 -5.89 -4.43 -14.84
C ALA A 220 -6.34 -2.98 -15.08
N ALA A 221 -5.48 -1.97 -14.81
CA ALA A 221 -5.84 -0.55 -14.94
C ALA A 221 -6.33 -0.15 -16.35
N GLY A 222 -5.71 -0.67 -17.40
CA GLY A 222 -6.17 -0.44 -18.80
C GLY A 222 -7.56 -1.01 -19.07
N LEU A 223 -7.84 -2.22 -18.55
CA LEU A 223 -9.14 -2.87 -18.69
C LEU A 223 -10.22 -2.18 -17.85
N LEU A 224 -9.85 -1.66 -16.66
CA LEU A 224 -10.74 -0.83 -15.86
C LEU A 224 -11.16 0.42 -16.63
N ARG A 225 -10.18 1.12 -17.24
CA ARG A 225 -10.47 2.32 -18.04
C ARG A 225 -11.39 2.00 -19.21
N GLU A 226 -11.12 0.93 -19.94
CA GLU A 226 -11.98 0.46 -21.04
C GLU A 226 -13.42 0.21 -20.57
N LEU A 227 -13.61 -0.46 -19.42
CA LEU A 227 -14.93 -0.68 -18.84
C LEU A 227 -15.63 0.63 -18.54
N VAL A 228 -14.96 1.52 -17.79
CA VAL A 228 -15.48 2.84 -17.37
C VAL A 228 -15.92 3.68 -18.58
N GLU A 229 -15.09 3.71 -19.62
CA GLU A 229 -15.39 4.44 -20.88
C GLU A 229 -16.54 3.79 -21.65
N THR A 230 -16.59 2.45 -21.74
CA THR A 230 -17.60 1.73 -22.51
C THR A 230 -19.00 1.90 -21.93
N ILE A 231 -19.13 1.77 -20.59
CA ILE A 231 -20.42 1.95 -19.91
C ILE A 231 -20.71 3.40 -19.53
N ASP A 232 -19.77 4.31 -19.79
CA ASP A 232 -19.82 5.74 -19.42
C ASP A 232 -20.22 5.98 -17.95
N SER A 233 -19.59 5.26 -17.03
CA SER A 233 -19.90 5.28 -15.60
C SER A 233 -18.91 6.15 -14.82
N PRO A 234 -19.37 6.94 -13.84
CA PRO A 234 -18.50 7.49 -12.82
C PRO A 234 -17.71 6.40 -12.08
N ALA A 235 -16.51 6.73 -11.63
CA ALA A 235 -15.63 5.80 -10.94
C ALA A 235 -14.94 6.44 -9.74
N VAL A 236 -14.75 5.65 -8.71
CA VAL A 236 -13.99 5.98 -7.50
C VAL A 236 -12.90 4.95 -7.27
N CYS A 237 -11.79 5.37 -6.71
CA CYS A 237 -10.72 4.48 -6.28
C CYS A 237 -10.59 4.49 -4.76
N THR A 238 -10.44 3.30 -4.16
CA THR A 238 -10.10 3.23 -2.73
C THR A 238 -8.74 3.87 -2.49
N LEU A 239 -8.39 4.11 -1.22
CA LEU A 239 -7.05 4.56 -0.84
C LEU A 239 -5.95 3.68 -1.48
N MET A 240 -6.14 2.35 -1.47
CA MET A 240 -5.23 1.38 -2.09
C MET A 240 -5.35 1.29 -3.62
N GLY A 241 -6.41 1.83 -4.19
CA GLY A 241 -6.70 1.82 -5.62
C GLY A 241 -6.30 3.09 -6.37
N LEU A 242 -5.82 4.12 -5.67
CA LEU A 242 -5.40 5.38 -6.31
C LEU A 242 -4.35 5.13 -7.40
N GLY A 243 -4.60 5.71 -8.58
CA GLY A 243 -3.80 5.49 -9.79
C GLY A 243 -4.28 4.30 -10.66
N ALA A 244 -5.23 3.48 -10.22
CA ALA A 244 -5.85 2.45 -11.07
C ALA A 244 -6.65 3.08 -12.24
N LEU A 245 -7.26 4.24 -11.98
CA LEU A 245 -7.79 5.13 -13.00
C LEU A 245 -7.04 6.46 -12.85
N PRO A 246 -6.54 7.08 -13.94
CA PRO A 246 -5.84 8.36 -13.86
C PRO A 246 -6.68 9.43 -13.16
N SER A 247 -6.07 10.22 -12.28
CA SER A 247 -6.76 11.32 -11.59
C SER A 247 -7.31 12.38 -12.56
N SER A 248 -6.75 12.45 -13.77
CA SER A 248 -7.20 13.34 -14.85
C SER A 248 -8.36 12.78 -15.69
N HIS A 249 -8.78 11.53 -15.43
CA HIS A 249 -9.86 10.91 -16.22
C HIS A 249 -11.21 11.58 -15.94
N PRO A 250 -12.02 11.93 -16.97
CA PRO A 250 -13.27 12.69 -16.80
C PRO A 250 -14.33 12.00 -15.94
N ASN A 251 -14.30 10.67 -15.87
CA ASN A 251 -15.22 9.90 -15.03
C ASN A 251 -14.64 9.58 -13.64
N PHE A 252 -13.42 10.01 -13.31
CA PHE A 252 -12.85 9.85 -11.98
C PHE A 252 -13.43 10.89 -11.03
N ILE A 253 -14.08 10.46 -9.95
CA ILE A 253 -14.64 11.37 -8.96
C ILE A 253 -13.59 11.73 -7.91
N SER A 254 -13.10 10.74 -7.18
CA SER A 254 -12.08 10.83 -6.12
C SER A 254 -11.99 9.51 -5.34
N MET A 255 -11.41 9.58 -4.14
CA MET A 255 -11.43 8.53 -3.12
C MET A 255 -12.72 8.65 -2.29
N PRO A 256 -13.44 7.53 -1.98
CA PRO A 256 -14.56 7.49 -1.05
C PRO A 256 -14.11 7.19 0.38
N GLY A 257 -15.03 7.31 1.32
CA GLY A 257 -14.87 6.85 2.70
C GLY A 257 -14.67 7.96 3.71
N MET A 258 -14.07 7.64 4.86
CA MET A 258 -13.94 8.53 6.03
C MET A 258 -13.38 9.90 5.66
N HIS A 259 -12.34 9.96 4.84
CA HIS A 259 -11.72 11.19 4.33
C HIS A 259 -11.89 11.34 2.82
N GLY A 260 -12.90 10.68 2.26
CA GLY A 260 -13.27 10.78 0.86
C GLY A 260 -13.89 12.13 0.51
N SER A 261 -14.00 12.41 -0.80
CA SER A 261 -14.68 13.62 -1.24
C SER A 261 -16.19 13.54 -0.97
N TYR A 262 -16.81 14.69 -0.77
CA TYR A 262 -18.26 14.78 -0.63
C TYR A 262 -18.98 14.09 -1.79
N ALA A 263 -18.60 14.40 -3.01
CA ALA A 263 -19.21 13.82 -4.21
C ALA A 263 -19.08 12.28 -4.27
N ALA A 264 -17.92 11.73 -3.91
CA ALA A 264 -17.73 10.27 -3.90
C ALA A 264 -18.62 9.57 -2.88
N ASN A 265 -18.74 10.14 -1.68
CA ASN A 265 -19.59 9.60 -0.62
C ASN A 265 -21.07 9.72 -0.96
N MET A 266 -21.51 10.86 -1.52
CA MET A 266 -22.89 11.04 -1.97
C MET A 266 -23.22 10.15 -3.17
N ALA A 267 -22.24 9.88 -4.04
CA ALA A 267 -22.43 8.94 -5.14
C ALA A 267 -22.74 7.53 -4.64
N PHE A 268 -22.05 7.04 -3.61
CA PHE A 268 -22.40 5.75 -2.98
C PHE A 268 -23.79 5.77 -2.34
N THR A 269 -24.18 6.87 -1.69
CA THR A 269 -25.49 6.97 -1.04
C THR A 269 -26.64 6.87 -2.04
N HIS A 270 -26.45 7.38 -3.26
CA HIS A 270 -27.53 7.52 -4.26
C HIS A 270 -27.43 6.58 -5.47
N THR A 271 -26.37 5.77 -5.56
CA THR A 271 -26.20 4.79 -6.64
C THR A 271 -27.27 3.71 -6.61
N ASP A 272 -27.61 3.15 -7.76
CA ASP A 272 -28.45 1.94 -7.91
C ASP A 272 -27.63 0.68 -8.22
N LEU A 273 -26.32 0.84 -8.56
CA LEU A 273 -25.42 -0.27 -8.84
C LEU A 273 -23.98 0.08 -8.47
N ILE A 274 -23.38 -0.74 -7.60
CA ILE A 274 -21.95 -0.74 -7.32
C ILE A 274 -21.29 -1.86 -8.13
N ILE A 275 -20.24 -1.51 -8.89
CA ILE A 275 -19.37 -2.46 -9.60
C ILE A 275 -18.05 -2.48 -8.85
N ALA A 276 -17.93 -3.37 -7.85
CA ALA A 276 -16.76 -3.48 -7.01
C ALA A 276 -15.72 -4.42 -7.66
N LEU A 277 -14.52 -3.91 -7.90
CA LEU A 277 -13.43 -4.59 -8.57
C LEU A 277 -12.20 -4.64 -7.64
N GLY A 278 -11.92 -5.80 -7.03
CA GLY A 278 -10.80 -5.99 -6.12
C GLY A 278 -10.83 -5.03 -4.93
N ALA A 279 -12.00 -4.83 -4.32
CA ALA A 279 -12.23 -3.94 -3.19
C ALA A 279 -13.00 -4.67 -2.08
N ARG A 280 -12.55 -4.51 -0.80
CA ARG A 280 -13.02 -5.31 0.35
C ARG A 280 -14.26 -4.76 1.06
N PHE A 281 -14.78 -3.61 0.69
CA PHE A 281 -15.79 -2.89 1.47
C PHE A 281 -15.32 -2.68 2.92
N ASP A 282 -14.15 -2.07 3.06
CA ASP A 282 -13.49 -1.75 4.31
C ASP A 282 -14.33 -0.79 5.17
N ASP A 283 -14.24 -0.87 6.50
CA ASP A 283 -14.99 -0.04 7.43
C ASP A 283 -14.70 1.46 7.28
N ARG A 284 -13.48 1.82 6.84
CA ARG A 284 -13.09 3.20 6.54
C ARG A 284 -13.77 3.76 5.30
N VAL A 285 -14.30 2.89 4.43
CA VAL A 285 -15.08 3.29 3.25
C VAL A 285 -16.57 3.21 3.53
N THR A 286 -17.03 2.14 4.18
CA THR A 286 -18.47 1.91 4.35
C THR A 286 -19.11 2.75 5.45
N GLY A 287 -18.35 3.10 6.51
CA GLY A 287 -18.94 3.61 7.72
C GLY A 287 -19.97 2.61 8.27
N ARG A 288 -21.10 3.09 8.74
CA ARG A 288 -22.21 2.25 9.23
C ARG A 288 -22.80 1.41 8.10
N LEU A 289 -22.62 0.09 8.14
CA LEU A 289 -22.94 -0.84 7.05
C LEU A 289 -24.41 -0.79 6.62
N GLU A 290 -25.34 -0.66 7.56
CA GLU A 290 -26.78 -0.64 7.28
C GLU A 290 -27.20 0.59 6.45
N ALA A 291 -26.42 1.66 6.55
CA ALA A 291 -26.64 2.91 5.82
C ALA A 291 -25.81 3.03 4.53
N PHE A 292 -24.89 2.08 4.28
CA PHE A 292 -24.02 2.13 3.11
C PHE A 292 -24.74 1.66 1.85
N ALA A 293 -24.93 2.58 0.91
CA ALA A 293 -25.57 2.32 -0.40
C ALA A 293 -26.85 1.46 -0.30
N PRO A 294 -27.86 1.87 0.50
CA PRO A 294 -28.98 1.00 0.88
C PRO A 294 -29.84 0.55 -0.29
N HIS A 295 -29.81 1.28 -1.40
CA HIS A 295 -30.62 1.02 -2.60
C HIS A 295 -29.83 0.36 -3.74
N ALA A 296 -28.52 0.14 -3.56
CA ALA A 296 -27.66 -0.37 -4.62
C ALA A 296 -27.65 -1.89 -4.66
N ARG A 297 -27.76 -2.44 -5.88
CA ARG A 297 -27.30 -3.78 -6.19
C ARG A 297 -25.77 -3.78 -6.26
N VAL A 298 -25.13 -4.94 -6.02
CA VAL A 298 -23.67 -5.06 -5.98
C VAL A 298 -23.18 -6.18 -6.89
N ILE A 299 -22.36 -5.83 -7.85
CA ILE A 299 -21.48 -6.77 -8.54
C ILE A 299 -20.15 -6.75 -7.79
N HIS A 300 -19.69 -7.89 -7.28
CA HIS A 300 -18.43 -7.97 -6.54
C HIS A 300 -17.48 -8.95 -7.20
N VAL A 301 -16.38 -8.44 -7.72
CA VAL A 301 -15.29 -9.21 -8.32
C VAL A 301 -14.10 -9.20 -7.37
N ASP A 302 -13.74 -10.36 -6.86
CA ASP A 302 -12.55 -10.53 -6.03
C ASP A 302 -11.93 -11.91 -6.27
N ILE A 303 -10.61 -12.01 -6.12
CA ILE A 303 -9.87 -13.26 -6.23
C ILE A 303 -10.03 -14.12 -4.97
N ASP A 304 -10.28 -13.48 -3.83
CA ASP A 304 -10.47 -14.13 -2.54
C ASP A 304 -11.97 -14.36 -2.28
N PRO A 305 -12.43 -15.62 -2.30
CA PRO A 305 -13.85 -15.93 -2.06
C PRO A 305 -14.34 -15.49 -0.68
N VAL A 306 -13.44 -15.32 0.31
CA VAL A 306 -13.79 -14.90 1.68
C VAL A 306 -14.20 -13.43 1.73
N GLU A 307 -13.70 -12.59 0.83
CA GLU A 307 -14.07 -11.17 0.77
C GLU A 307 -15.46 -10.95 0.16
N ILE A 308 -15.94 -11.88 -0.68
CA ILE A 308 -17.24 -11.76 -1.34
C ILE A 308 -18.39 -11.91 -0.33
N GLY A 309 -19.16 -10.84 -0.17
CA GLY A 309 -20.31 -10.84 0.74
C GLY A 309 -19.96 -10.71 2.24
N LYS A 310 -18.70 -10.55 2.59
CA LYS A 310 -18.22 -10.43 3.97
C LYS A 310 -18.81 -9.22 4.71
N ASN A 311 -18.69 -8.04 4.13
CA ASN A 311 -19.19 -6.79 4.71
C ASN A 311 -20.46 -6.29 4.00
N ARG A 312 -20.57 -6.43 2.69
CA ARG A 312 -21.71 -6.03 1.87
C ARG A 312 -22.16 -7.20 0.99
N GLN A 313 -23.41 -7.60 1.09
CA GLN A 313 -23.99 -8.65 0.25
C GLN A 313 -23.79 -8.35 -1.23
N ALA A 314 -23.35 -9.33 -2.00
CA ALA A 314 -23.20 -9.24 -3.43
C ALA A 314 -24.42 -9.88 -4.14
N ASP A 315 -25.06 -9.13 -5.04
CA ASP A 315 -26.15 -9.67 -5.91
C ASP A 315 -25.57 -10.54 -7.01
N ILE A 316 -24.39 -10.16 -7.50
CA ILE A 316 -23.62 -10.97 -8.46
C ILE A 316 -22.19 -11.13 -7.94
N PRO A 317 -21.90 -12.25 -7.24
CA PRO A 317 -20.55 -12.61 -6.83
C PRO A 317 -19.77 -13.19 -8.01
N ILE A 318 -18.53 -12.73 -8.21
CA ILE A 318 -17.60 -13.25 -9.22
C ILE A 318 -16.26 -13.50 -8.56
N VAL A 319 -15.99 -14.74 -8.17
CA VAL A 319 -14.66 -15.15 -7.69
C VAL A 319 -13.74 -15.29 -8.88
N GLY A 320 -12.68 -14.47 -8.95
CA GLY A 320 -11.74 -14.51 -10.05
C GLY A 320 -10.73 -13.38 -10.00
N ASP A 321 -9.63 -13.54 -10.73
CA ASP A 321 -8.65 -12.48 -10.95
C ASP A 321 -9.27 -11.32 -11.73
N VAL A 322 -9.12 -10.10 -11.23
CA VAL A 322 -9.77 -8.92 -11.82
C VAL A 322 -9.41 -8.74 -13.30
N ARG A 323 -8.16 -9.00 -13.70
CA ARG A 323 -7.73 -8.89 -15.09
C ARG A 323 -8.44 -9.91 -15.97
N ARG A 324 -8.46 -11.19 -15.55
CA ARG A 324 -9.10 -12.27 -16.30
C ARG A 324 -10.61 -12.07 -16.41
N VAL A 325 -11.21 -11.58 -15.32
CA VAL A 325 -12.64 -11.27 -15.31
C VAL A 325 -12.95 -10.08 -16.23
N LEU A 326 -12.18 -8.99 -16.16
CA LEU A 326 -12.38 -7.81 -16.99
C LEU A 326 -12.13 -8.08 -18.47
N GLU A 327 -11.14 -8.89 -18.85
CA GLU A 327 -10.93 -9.32 -20.25
C GLU A 327 -12.17 -9.97 -20.87
N LYS A 328 -12.91 -10.76 -20.07
CA LYS A 328 -14.16 -11.40 -20.51
C LYS A 328 -15.35 -10.43 -20.42
N MET A 329 -15.43 -9.68 -19.34
CA MET A 329 -16.51 -8.75 -19.05
C MET A 329 -16.60 -7.64 -20.08
N ASN A 330 -15.47 -7.01 -20.46
CA ASN A 330 -15.42 -5.95 -21.45
C ASN A 330 -15.93 -6.45 -22.82
N ARG A 331 -15.57 -7.67 -23.21
CA ARG A 331 -16.12 -8.28 -24.45
C ARG A 331 -17.64 -8.41 -24.39
N VAL A 332 -18.18 -8.98 -23.31
CA VAL A 332 -19.63 -9.17 -23.17
C VAL A 332 -20.36 -7.82 -23.09
N VAL A 333 -19.79 -6.84 -22.36
CA VAL A 333 -20.34 -5.47 -22.28
C VAL A 333 -20.39 -4.82 -23.66
N ALA A 334 -19.32 -4.94 -24.46
CA ALA A 334 -19.26 -4.42 -25.82
C ALA A 334 -20.24 -5.13 -26.78
N GLU A 335 -20.40 -6.44 -26.66
CA GLU A 335 -21.40 -7.21 -27.42
C GLU A 335 -22.84 -6.74 -27.16
N LEU A 336 -23.16 -6.38 -25.93
CA LEU A 336 -24.51 -5.94 -25.56
C LEU A 336 -24.74 -4.44 -25.85
N ALA A 337 -23.70 -3.64 -26.04
CA ALA A 337 -23.79 -2.19 -26.22
C ALA A 337 -24.76 -1.74 -27.35
N PRO A 338 -24.75 -2.32 -28.55
CA PRO A 338 -25.64 -1.87 -29.63
C PRO A 338 -27.13 -1.92 -29.28
N ALA A 339 -27.54 -2.90 -28.46
CA ALA A 339 -28.94 -3.07 -28.06
C ALA A 339 -29.32 -2.29 -26.79
N GLN A 340 -28.36 -1.86 -25.98
CA GLN A 340 -28.62 -1.37 -24.63
C GLN A 340 -28.16 0.08 -24.39
N LYS A 341 -27.22 0.61 -25.18
CA LYS A 341 -26.56 1.89 -24.94
C LYS A 341 -27.55 3.08 -24.85
N GLU A 342 -28.64 3.03 -25.60
CA GLU A 342 -29.64 4.12 -25.61
C GLU A 342 -30.62 4.06 -24.44
N ARG A 343 -30.77 2.87 -23.81
CA ARG A 343 -31.83 2.60 -22.83
C ARG A 343 -31.87 3.57 -21.63
N ASN A 344 -30.70 3.97 -21.11
CA ASN A 344 -30.58 4.78 -19.90
C ASN A 344 -29.75 6.05 -20.12
N THR A 345 -29.58 6.51 -21.35
CA THR A 345 -28.70 7.65 -21.69
C THR A 345 -29.06 8.93 -20.93
N VAL A 346 -30.37 9.24 -20.83
CA VAL A 346 -30.85 10.43 -20.11
C VAL A 346 -30.55 10.30 -18.61
N ALA A 347 -30.95 9.20 -17.98
CA ALA A 347 -30.76 9.00 -16.55
C ALA A 347 -29.27 9.00 -16.16
N ARG A 348 -28.39 8.42 -17.00
CA ARG A 348 -26.92 8.43 -16.75
C ARG A 348 -26.31 9.82 -16.92
N ARG A 349 -26.80 10.60 -17.89
CA ARG A 349 -26.39 11.99 -18.03
C ARG A 349 -26.79 12.80 -16.79
N GLU A 350 -28.04 12.71 -16.36
CA GLU A 350 -28.53 13.37 -15.14
C GLU A 350 -27.75 12.93 -13.90
N TRP A 351 -27.38 11.65 -13.84
CA TRP A 351 -26.54 11.12 -12.77
C TRP A 351 -25.15 11.77 -12.73
N LYS A 352 -24.49 11.89 -13.88
CA LYS A 352 -23.17 12.55 -14.01
C LYS A 352 -23.27 14.05 -13.70
N GLU A 353 -24.32 14.71 -14.18
CA GLU A 353 -24.59 16.12 -13.89
C GLU A 353 -24.79 16.35 -12.40
N ARG A 354 -25.49 15.45 -11.71
CA ARG A 354 -25.67 15.51 -10.27
C ARG A 354 -24.36 15.35 -9.50
N ILE A 355 -23.51 14.42 -9.91
CA ILE A 355 -22.17 14.25 -9.33
C ILE A 355 -21.32 15.50 -9.57
N ALA A 356 -21.33 16.05 -10.77
CA ALA A 356 -20.63 17.28 -11.10
C ALA A 356 -21.10 18.46 -10.25
N ALA A 357 -22.41 18.56 -9.98
CA ALA A 357 -22.97 19.56 -9.08
C ALA A 357 -22.42 19.41 -7.65
N TRP A 358 -22.38 18.18 -7.10
CA TRP A 358 -21.78 17.93 -5.78
C TRP A 358 -20.28 18.25 -5.73
N MET A 359 -19.54 17.98 -6.80
CA MET A 359 -18.12 18.36 -6.90
C MET A 359 -17.94 19.89 -6.91
N ALA A 360 -18.84 20.61 -7.55
CA ALA A 360 -18.81 22.07 -7.60
C ALA A 360 -19.29 22.73 -6.29
N GLU A 361 -20.26 22.13 -5.61
CA GLU A 361 -20.82 22.64 -4.36
C GLU A 361 -19.87 22.41 -3.17
N HIS A 362 -19.20 21.25 -3.14
CA HIS A 362 -18.27 20.85 -2.09
C HIS A 362 -16.92 20.38 -2.67
N PRO A 363 -16.17 21.30 -3.31
CA PRO A 363 -14.87 20.94 -3.88
C PRO A 363 -13.86 20.62 -2.77
N LEU A 364 -12.97 19.66 -3.02
CA LEU A 364 -11.76 19.50 -2.23
C LEU A 364 -10.83 20.67 -2.54
N THR A 365 -10.96 21.75 -1.78
CA THR A 365 -10.17 22.96 -1.99
C THR A 365 -9.01 22.97 -0.99
N PRO A 366 -7.75 23.02 -1.46
CA PRO A 366 -6.61 23.15 -0.58
C PRO A 366 -6.60 24.49 0.15
N SER A 367 -6.47 24.48 1.47
CA SER A 367 -6.27 25.69 2.27
C SER A 367 -4.91 26.32 1.97
N VAL A 368 -4.87 27.65 1.87
CA VAL A 368 -3.64 28.45 1.70
C VAL A 368 -3.68 29.61 2.69
N SER A 369 -2.53 29.98 3.24
CA SER A 369 -2.37 31.12 4.15
C SER A 369 -1.03 31.79 3.91
N ASP A 370 -0.97 33.12 4.04
CA ASP A 370 0.28 33.89 4.01
C ASP A 370 0.97 33.92 5.39
N ALA A 371 0.25 33.58 6.46
CA ALA A 371 0.75 33.65 7.84
C ALA A 371 1.39 32.36 8.32
N GLU A 372 0.94 31.22 7.80
CA GLU A 372 1.43 29.89 8.21
C GLU A 372 1.34 28.89 7.05
N ILE A 373 2.21 27.90 7.05
CA ILE A 373 2.17 26.86 6.01
C ILE A 373 1.00 25.92 6.30
N LYS A 374 0.00 25.93 5.44
CA LYS A 374 -1.06 24.93 5.49
C LYS A 374 -0.54 23.59 4.93
N PRO A 375 -0.88 22.44 5.55
CA PRO A 375 -0.49 21.13 5.04
C PRO A 375 -0.84 20.92 3.56
N GLN A 376 -2.01 21.38 3.15
CA GLN A 376 -2.50 21.28 1.77
C GLN A 376 -1.64 22.11 0.79
N HIS A 377 -1.05 23.22 1.23
CA HIS A 377 -0.12 24.00 0.42
C HIS A 377 1.14 23.18 0.10
N LEU A 378 1.74 22.53 1.11
CA LEU A 378 2.88 21.63 0.91
C LEU A 378 2.56 20.50 -0.07
N ILE A 379 1.40 19.86 0.10
CA ILE A 379 0.96 18.76 -0.79
C ILE A 379 0.79 19.24 -2.23
N ARG A 380 0.25 20.44 -2.45
CA ARG A 380 0.13 21.03 -3.81
C ARG A 380 1.49 21.26 -4.47
N GLU A 381 2.48 21.69 -3.71
CA GLU A 381 3.83 21.87 -4.25
C GLU A 381 4.49 20.52 -4.62
N ILE A 382 4.24 19.47 -3.83
CA ILE A 382 4.64 18.11 -4.21
C ILE A 382 3.91 17.66 -5.48
N ASP A 383 2.59 17.86 -5.58
CA ASP A 383 1.81 17.55 -6.79
C ASP A 383 2.31 18.31 -8.02
N ARG A 384 2.61 19.61 -7.87
CA ARG A 384 3.15 20.45 -8.95
C ARG A 384 4.42 19.86 -9.57
N VAL A 385 5.39 19.49 -8.73
CA VAL A 385 6.67 18.92 -9.21
C VAL A 385 6.56 17.44 -9.58
N SER A 386 5.59 16.73 -9.05
CA SER A 386 5.28 15.34 -9.40
C SER A 386 4.69 15.23 -10.81
N GLY A 387 3.80 16.15 -11.16
CA GLY A 387 3.05 16.09 -12.43
C GLY A 387 2.18 14.84 -12.57
N GLY A 388 1.92 14.10 -11.47
CA GLY A 388 1.20 12.82 -11.47
C GLY A 388 2.06 11.62 -11.84
N GLU A 389 3.40 11.76 -11.88
CA GLU A 389 4.34 10.73 -12.35
C GLU A 389 5.32 10.24 -11.26
N ALA A 390 5.49 10.99 -10.17
CA ALA A 390 6.38 10.60 -9.09
C ALA A 390 5.78 9.50 -8.22
N ILE A 391 6.63 8.65 -7.66
CA ILE A 391 6.23 7.71 -6.60
C ILE A 391 6.19 8.49 -5.29
N VAL A 392 5.08 8.39 -4.58
CA VAL A 392 4.91 8.96 -3.24
C VAL A 392 4.64 7.84 -2.25
N SER A 393 5.58 7.64 -1.34
CA SER A 393 5.39 6.74 -0.20
C SER A 393 4.98 7.57 1.01
N ALA A 394 3.75 7.41 1.45
CA ALA A 394 3.20 8.12 2.59
C ALA A 394 3.26 7.27 3.86
N ASP A 395 3.70 7.89 4.93
CA ASP A 395 3.52 7.37 6.29
C ASP A 395 2.06 7.55 6.74
N VAL A 396 1.72 7.07 7.92
CA VAL A 396 0.36 7.04 8.43
C VAL A 396 0.03 8.27 9.29
N GLY A 397 -1.06 8.95 8.92
CA GLY A 397 -1.54 10.14 9.63
C GLY A 397 -2.29 11.11 8.72
N GLN A 398 -2.41 12.37 9.16
CA GLN A 398 -3.09 13.43 8.40
C GLN A 398 -2.44 13.66 7.03
N HIS A 399 -1.10 13.63 6.97
CA HIS A 399 -0.33 13.79 5.72
C HIS A 399 -0.67 12.72 4.68
N GLN A 400 -0.96 11.48 5.09
CA GLN A 400 -1.43 10.41 4.21
C GLN A 400 -2.78 10.79 3.57
N MET A 401 -3.70 11.28 4.38
CA MET A 401 -5.04 11.64 3.88
C MET A 401 -4.99 12.85 2.96
N TRP A 402 -4.25 13.91 3.31
CA TRP A 402 -4.05 15.04 2.40
C TRP A 402 -3.31 14.63 1.12
N GLY A 403 -2.31 13.75 1.22
CA GLY A 403 -1.66 13.18 0.04
C GLY A 403 -2.65 12.47 -0.89
N ALA A 404 -3.51 11.62 -0.33
CA ALA A 404 -4.54 10.92 -1.09
C ALA A 404 -5.62 11.84 -1.70
N GLN A 405 -5.93 12.97 -1.04
CA GLN A 405 -6.92 13.94 -1.51
C GLN A 405 -6.40 14.87 -2.61
N PHE A 406 -5.12 15.27 -2.55
CA PHE A 406 -4.62 16.40 -3.33
C PHE A 406 -3.48 16.07 -4.30
N ILE A 407 -2.84 14.89 -4.21
CA ILE A 407 -1.85 14.46 -5.19
C ILE A 407 -2.55 13.71 -6.32
N ARG A 408 -2.20 14.06 -7.56
CA ARG A 408 -2.66 13.33 -8.75
C ARG A 408 -1.77 12.11 -9.00
N PHE A 409 -2.40 10.99 -9.34
CA PHE A 409 -1.74 9.77 -9.76
C PHE A 409 -2.29 9.36 -11.12
N ASN A 410 -1.47 9.43 -12.17
CA ASN A 410 -1.89 9.10 -13.54
C ASN A 410 -1.61 7.63 -13.90
N HIS A 411 -0.82 6.94 -13.09
CA HIS A 411 -0.46 5.55 -13.29
C HIS A 411 -0.61 4.74 -11.99
N PRO A 412 -0.87 3.43 -12.10
CA PRO A 412 -0.84 2.54 -10.94
C PRO A 412 0.58 2.47 -10.33
N ARG A 413 0.65 2.07 -9.06
CA ARG A 413 1.90 1.86 -8.31
C ARG A 413 2.72 3.13 -8.02
N LEU A 414 2.10 4.31 -8.13
CA LEU A 414 2.73 5.58 -7.74
C LEU A 414 2.41 5.99 -6.30
N TRP A 415 1.33 5.47 -5.72
CA TRP A 415 0.91 5.72 -4.36
C TRP A 415 1.17 4.50 -3.47
N LEU A 416 2.06 4.66 -2.49
CA LEU A 416 2.46 3.62 -1.55
C LEU A 416 2.07 4.08 -0.14
N ASN A 417 1.33 3.24 0.58
CA ASN A 417 0.91 3.55 1.94
C ASN A 417 0.51 2.29 2.68
N SER A 418 0.52 2.31 4.01
CA SER A 418 -0.06 1.29 4.87
C SER A 418 -1.55 1.61 5.02
N GLY A 419 -2.40 0.99 4.22
CA GLY A 419 -3.83 1.30 4.18
C GLY A 419 -4.68 0.43 5.10
N GLY A 420 -4.33 -0.83 5.27
CA GLY A 420 -5.08 -1.80 6.06
C GLY A 420 -4.68 -1.83 7.53
N LEU A 421 -3.39 -1.89 7.83
CA LEU A 421 -2.89 -1.91 9.21
C LEU A 421 -2.70 -0.49 9.77
N GLY A 422 -2.24 0.44 8.94
CA GLY A 422 -1.99 1.81 9.37
C GLY A 422 -0.71 1.94 10.19
N SER A 423 0.38 1.35 9.73
CA SER A 423 1.67 1.28 10.44
C SER A 423 2.42 2.60 10.33
N MET A 424 2.54 3.34 11.43
CA MET A 424 3.45 4.48 11.52
C MET A 424 4.91 4.01 11.40
N GLY A 425 5.75 4.81 10.73
CA GLY A 425 7.13 4.46 10.40
C GLY A 425 7.28 3.69 9.08
N PHE A 426 6.19 3.42 8.36
CA PHE A 426 6.17 2.75 7.06
C PHE A 426 6.77 3.60 5.93
N GLY A 427 6.46 4.92 5.92
CA GLY A 427 6.67 5.78 4.74
C GLY A 427 8.13 5.86 4.27
N LEU A 428 9.08 6.06 5.18
CA LEU A 428 10.50 6.22 4.83
C LEU A 428 11.12 4.90 4.33
N PRO A 429 11.05 3.76 5.04
CA PRO A 429 11.63 2.52 4.54
C PRO A 429 10.94 1.99 3.28
N SER A 430 9.64 2.15 3.13
CA SER A 430 8.93 1.81 1.88
C SER A 430 9.42 2.66 0.71
N ALA A 431 9.69 3.97 0.92
CA ALA A 431 10.31 4.82 -0.09
C ALA A 431 11.73 4.35 -0.48
N ILE A 432 12.52 3.85 0.47
CA ILE A 432 13.83 3.24 0.18
C ILE A 432 13.67 2.08 -0.80
N GLY A 433 12.78 1.15 -0.50
CA GLY A 433 12.51 0.00 -1.37
C GLY A 433 12.03 0.42 -2.77
N ALA A 434 11.13 1.40 -2.83
CA ALA A 434 10.63 1.94 -4.08
C ALA A 434 11.73 2.65 -4.90
N GLN A 435 12.64 3.41 -4.26
CA GLN A 435 13.72 4.10 -4.95
C GLN A 435 14.76 3.11 -5.50
N ILE A 436 15.07 2.06 -4.77
CA ILE A 436 15.97 1.00 -5.22
C ILE A 436 15.38 0.26 -6.43
N ALA A 437 14.09 -0.01 -6.39
CA ALA A 437 13.37 -0.65 -7.48
C ALA A 437 13.20 0.22 -8.72
N ASN A 438 13.21 1.54 -8.56
CA ASN A 438 12.96 2.51 -9.63
C ASN A 438 14.01 3.63 -9.63
N PRO A 439 15.29 3.33 -9.97
CA PRO A 439 16.39 4.28 -9.85
C PRO A 439 16.23 5.53 -10.73
N GLY A 440 15.47 5.42 -11.83
CA GLY A 440 15.20 6.53 -12.75
C GLY A 440 13.97 7.37 -12.40
N LYS A 441 13.18 6.98 -11.39
CA LYS A 441 11.99 7.72 -10.98
C LYS A 441 12.27 8.62 -9.78
N ARG A 442 11.53 9.72 -9.72
CA ARG A 442 11.50 10.55 -8.52
C ARG A 442 10.64 9.88 -7.46
N VAL A 443 11.19 9.73 -6.26
CA VAL A 443 10.47 9.16 -5.11
C VAL A 443 10.44 10.16 -3.97
N PHE A 444 9.26 10.40 -3.43
CA PHE A 444 9.03 11.17 -2.21
C PHE A 444 8.68 10.24 -1.06
N ALA A 445 9.33 10.44 0.08
CA ALA A 445 8.86 9.95 1.37
C ALA A 445 8.08 11.08 2.03
N LEU A 446 6.75 11.02 2.02
CA LEU A 446 5.86 11.96 2.69
C LEU A 446 5.57 11.43 4.09
N VAL A 447 6.17 12.03 5.10
CA VAL A 447 6.13 11.51 6.47
C VAL A 447 5.69 12.59 7.46
N GLY A 448 4.99 12.20 8.52
CA GLY A 448 4.74 13.07 9.66
C GLY A 448 5.94 13.05 10.62
N ASP A 449 6.06 14.07 11.46
CA ASP A 449 7.12 14.19 12.47
C ASP A 449 7.17 12.99 13.44
N GLY A 450 6.01 12.43 13.81
CA GLY A 450 5.92 11.23 14.64
C GLY A 450 6.42 9.98 13.94
N GLY A 451 5.90 9.69 12.74
CA GLY A 451 6.28 8.51 11.95
C GLY A 451 7.74 8.56 11.49
N PHE A 452 8.25 9.74 11.13
CA PHE A 452 9.65 9.92 10.77
C PHE A 452 10.59 9.52 11.91
N GLN A 453 10.27 9.90 13.16
CA GLN A 453 11.09 9.56 14.31
C GLN A 453 11.17 8.05 14.59
N MET A 454 10.19 7.27 14.15
CA MET A 454 10.22 5.80 14.26
C MET A 454 11.20 5.14 13.29
N SER A 455 11.60 5.83 12.22
CA SER A 455 12.45 5.28 11.15
C SER A 455 13.69 6.12 10.83
N ILE A 456 14.03 7.10 11.66
CA ILE A 456 15.26 7.93 11.54
C ILE A 456 16.53 7.09 11.29
N PRO A 457 16.76 5.92 11.92
CA PRO A 457 17.95 5.13 11.67
C PRO A 457 18.17 4.79 10.20
N GLU A 458 17.11 4.74 9.38
CA GLU A 458 17.20 4.46 7.94
C GLU A 458 17.83 5.59 7.12
N LEU A 459 18.05 6.76 7.70
CA LEU A 459 18.87 7.80 7.09
C LEU A 459 20.29 7.30 6.81
N ALA A 460 20.82 6.42 7.69
CA ALA A 460 22.09 5.72 7.44
C ALA A 460 22.03 4.81 6.20
N THR A 461 20.92 4.12 5.99
CA THR A 461 20.71 3.30 4.78
C THR A 461 20.69 4.18 3.53
N ILE A 462 19.95 5.30 3.55
CA ILE A 462 19.86 6.27 2.46
C ILE A 462 21.24 6.84 2.12
N ALA A 463 22.00 7.27 3.13
CA ALA A 463 23.34 7.80 2.98
C ALA A 463 24.33 6.76 2.41
N ASN A 464 24.31 5.53 2.97
CA ASN A 464 25.22 4.45 2.59
C ASN A 464 25.10 4.07 1.10
N TYR A 465 23.88 4.12 0.56
CA TYR A 465 23.62 3.80 -0.84
C TYR A 465 23.38 5.02 -1.73
N ASN A 466 23.57 6.22 -1.19
CA ASN A 466 23.35 7.52 -1.87
C ASN A 466 22.03 7.56 -2.65
N LEU A 467 20.94 7.14 -2.01
CA LEU A 467 19.63 7.07 -2.65
C LEU A 467 19.04 8.46 -2.88
N PRO A 468 18.68 8.86 -4.11
CA PRO A 468 18.21 10.22 -4.42
C PRO A 468 16.79 10.52 -3.92
N LEU A 469 16.48 10.04 -2.74
CA LEU A 469 15.17 10.11 -2.10
C LEU A 469 14.88 11.53 -1.59
N LYS A 470 13.66 12.03 -1.81
CA LYS A 470 13.18 13.32 -1.28
C LYS A 470 12.33 13.06 -0.05
N ILE A 471 12.90 13.31 1.11
CA ILE A 471 12.25 13.10 2.40
C ILE A 471 11.56 14.40 2.79
N VAL A 472 10.23 14.39 2.85
CA VAL A 472 9.42 15.57 3.20
C VAL A 472 8.69 15.28 4.50
N VAL A 473 9.15 15.89 5.57
CA VAL A 473 8.54 15.81 6.89
C VAL A 473 7.50 16.91 7.03
N MET A 474 6.24 16.52 7.13
CA MET A 474 5.14 17.41 7.49
C MET A 474 5.09 17.51 9.02
N ASN A 475 5.72 18.54 9.56
CA ASN A 475 5.92 18.73 10.99
C ASN A 475 4.87 19.68 11.56
N ASN A 476 3.89 19.13 12.25
CA ASN A 476 2.88 19.91 12.96
C ASN A 476 3.08 19.89 14.50
N GLY A 477 4.12 19.23 14.99
CA GLY A 477 4.40 19.10 16.42
C GLY A 477 3.44 18.19 17.19
N TYR A 478 2.66 17.37 16.47
CA TYR A 478 1.65 16.51 17.08
C TYR A 478 1.52 15.16 16.37
N LEU A 479 1.03 14.15 17.09
CA LEU A 479 0.39 12.99 16.47
C LEU A 479 -0.96 13.46 15.88
N GLY A 480 -0.91 14.08 14.70
CA GLY A 480 -1.96 14.96 14.20
C GLY A 480 -3.33 14.30 14.03
N MET A 481 -3.41 13.04 13.57
CA MET A 481 -4.68 12.34 13.44
C MET A 481 -5.28 12.01 14.83
N VAL A 482 -4.45 11.59 15.79
CA VAL A 482 -4.89 11.31 17.16
C VAL A 482 -5.36 12.61 17.84
N ARG A 483 -4.61 13.71 17.66
CA ARG A 483 -5.01 15.04 18.14
C ARG A 483 -6.38 15.45 17.57
N GLN A 484 -6.58 15.33 16.25
CA GLN A 484 -7.85 15.66 15.59
C GLN A 484 -9.02 14.88 16.21
N TRP A 485 -8.83 13.60 16.50
CA TRP A 485 -9.87 12.79 17.14
C TRP A 485 -10.15 13.23 18.58
N GLN A 486 -9.11 13.56 19.35
CA GLN A 486 -9.26 14.07 20.71
C GLN A 486 -9.97 15.44 20.73
N GLU A 487 -9.70 16.29 19.75
CA GLU A 487 -10.36 17.56 19.56
C GLU A 487 -11.84 17.37 19.25
N LEU A 488 -12.16 16.57 18.25
CA LEU A 488 -13.53 16.42 17.75
C LEU A 488 -14.44 15.57 18.65
N PHE A 489 -13.90 14.53 19.31
CA PHE A 489 -14.71 13.49 19.97
C PHE A 489 -14.43 13.35 21.48
N TYR A 490 -13.40 13.98 22.01
CA TYR A 490 -13.00 13.86 23.42
C TYR A 490 -12.91 15.22 24.13
N ASN A 491 -13.76 16.17 23.75
CA ASN A 491 -13.86 17.50 24.36
C ASN A 491 -12.51 18.26 24.38
N ASN A 492 -11.72 18.14 23.31
CA ASN A 492 -10.40 18.77 23.20
C ASN A 492 -9.43 18.43 24.35
N ARG A 493 -9.56 17.25 24.95
CA ARG A 493 -8.65 16.78 25.99
C ARG A 493 -7.44 16.11 25.35
N LEU A 494 -6.45 16.93 24.98
CA LEU A 494 -5.24 16.49 24.31
C LEU A 494 -4.30 15.78 25.29
N SER A 495 -4.15 14.48 25.16
CA SER A 495 -3.31 13.65 26.02
C SER A 495 -2.29 12.86 25.21
N ALA A 496 -1.00 12.99 25.56
CA ALA A 496 0.13 12.26 24.98
C ALA A 496 0.25 12.36 23.43
N VAL A 497 -0.12 13.51 22.86
CA VAL A 497 -0.10 13.72 21.40
C VAL A 497 0.87 14.81 20.95
N SER A 498 1.40 15.61 21.88
CA SER A 498 2.36 16.69 21.58
C SER A 498 3.75 16.12 21.38
N LEU A 499 4.43 16.53 20.30
CA LEU A 499 5.80 16.16 19.93
C LEU A 499 6.68 17.40 19.94
N THR A 500 7.15 17.80 21.11
CA THR A 500 7.93 19.05 21.30
C THR A 500 9.42 18.92 20.96
N SER A 501 9.94 17.70 20.79
CA SER A 501 11.37 17.40 20.66
C SER A 501 11.75 16.86 19.28
N PHE A 502 11.26 17.49 18.21
CA PHE A 502 11.71 17.12 16.86
C PHE A 502 13.17 17.59 16.66
N PRO A 503 14.07 16.73 16.13
CA PRO A 503 15.48 17.10 15.92
C PRO A 503 15.62 18.21 14.87
N ASP A 504 16.69 18.99 14.99
CA ASP A 504 17.12 19.93 13.96
C ASP A 504 17.41 19.17 12.65
N ALA A 505 16.62 19.41 11.62
CA ALA A 505 16.67 18.65 10.37
C ALA A 505 18.00 18.86 9.62
N GLU A 506 18.57 20.06 9.67
CA GLU A 506 19.81 20.39 8.98
C GLU A 506 20.99 19.66 9.65
N LYS A 507 21.05 19.70 10.99
CA LYS A 507 22.08 18.97 11.75
C LYS A 507 21.92 17.46 11.60
N LEU A 508 20.67 16.98 11.64
CA LEU A 508 20.38 15.55 11.47
C LEU A 508 20.83 15.04 10.10
N ALA A 509 20.42 15.70 9.03
CA ALA A 509 20.82 15.34 7.66
C ALA A 509 22.34 15.49 7.46
N GLY A 510 22.92 16.58 7.98
CA GLY A 510 24.37 16.84 7.96
C GLY A 510 25.18 15.76 8.68
N ALA A 511 24.66 15.20 9.78
CA ALA A 511 25.31 14.08 10.48
C ALA A 511 25.37 12.80 9.63
N TYR A 512 24.47 12.63 8.67
CA TYR A 512 24.48 11.54 7.69
C TYR A 512 25.11 11.93 6.34
N GLY A 513 25.65 13.16 6.20
CA GLY A 513 26.41 13.60 5.04
C GLY A 513 25.59 14.07 3.85
N PHE A 514 24.31 14.44 4.03
CA PHE A 514 23.48 15.00 2.97
C PHE A 514 22.72 16.26 3.44
N PRO A 515 22.22 17.11 2.51
CA PRO A 515 21.58 18.35 2.90
C PRO A 515 20.21 18.15 3.55
N GLY A 516 19.93 19.01 4.51
CA GLY A 516 18.62 19.20 5.12
C GLY A 516 18.24 20.67 5.16
N ARG A 517 16.94 20.95 5.23
CA ARG A 517 16.41 22.31 5.38
C ARG A 517 15.12 22.29 6.17
N THR A 518 14.98 23.27 7.09
CA THR A 518 13.70 23.58 7.74
C THR A 518 13.04 24.74 7.02
N VAL A 519 11.72 24.64 6.77
CA VAL A 519 10.90 25.64 6.10
C VAL A 519 9.75 26.06 7.01
N GLU A 520 9.65 27.37 7.29
CA GLU A 520 8.65 27.95 8.18
C GLU A 520 7.82 29.05 7.46
N ASP A 521 8.36 29.67 6.41
CA ASP A 521 7.68 30.70 5.64
C ASP A 521 6.88 30.07 4.47
N PRO A 522 5.57 30.33 4.36
CA PRO A 522 4.74 29.84 3.24
C PRO A 522 5.30 30.19 1.85
N LYS A 523 5.97 31.35 1.71
CA LYS A 523 6.54 31.81 0.44
C LYS A 523 7.76 31.00 -0.01
N GLU A 524 8.40 30.30 0.91
CA GLU A 524 9.60 29.52 0.65
C GLU A 524 9.29 28.04 0.28
N VAL A 525 8.06 27.57 0.48
CA VAL A 525 7.70 26.16 0.29
C VAL A 525 7.99 25.69 -1.14
N GLY A 526 7.51 26.43 -2.14
CA GLY A 526 7.73 26.07 -3.55
C GLY A 526 9.20 26.00 -3.92
N LYS A 527 9.99 27.01 -3.51
CA LYS A 527 11.44 27.04 -3.75
C LYS A 527 12.16 25.89 -3.05
N ALA A 528 11.80 25.58 -1.82
CA ALA A 528 12.43 24.50 -1.06
C ALA A 528 12.17 23.11 -1.71
N ILE A 529 10.96 22.87 -2.20
CA ILE A 529 10.61 21.67 -2.96
C ILE A 529 11.41 21.61 -4.28
N ASP A 530 11.52 22.73 -5.03
CA ASP A 530 12.30 22.80 -6.25
C ASP A 530 13.80 22.53 -6.00
N ASP A 531 14.36 23.08 -4.92
CA ASP A 531 15.75 22.87 -4.52
C ASP A 531 15.99 21.39 -4.16
N ALA A 532 15.09 20.80 -3.38
CA ALA A 532 15.17 19.38 -3.03
C ALA A 532 15.12 18.47 -4.27
N VAL A 533 14.24 18.78 -5.23
CA VAL A 533 14.07 18.01 -6.46
C VAL A 533 15.27 18.14 -7.39
N ARG A 534 15.90 19.32 -7.47
CA ARG A 534 17.11 19.56 -8.27
C ARG A 534 18.36 18.92 -7.71
N HIS A 535 18.40 18.70 -6.39
CA HIS A 535 19.55 18.04 -5.77
C HIS A 535 19.66 16.58 -6.24
N PRO A 536 20.84 16.10 -6.71
CA PRO A 536 20.98 14.78 -7.32
C PRO A 536 20.93 13.62 -6.30
N GLY A 537 21.25 13.88 -5.04
CA GLY A 537 21.27 12.90 -3.94
C GLY A 537 20.05 12.99 -3.02
N PRO A 538 20.11 12.36 -1.85
CA PRO A 538 19.08 12.47 -0.82
C PRO A 538 18.93 13.90 -0.32
N TYR A 539 17.71 14.26 0.08
CA TYR A 539 17.42 15.58 0.63
C TYR A 539 16.33 15.48 1.70
N LEU A 540 16.57 16.11 2.87
CA LEU A 540 15.59 16.17 3.97
C LEU A 540 14.95 17.55 4.05
N LEU A 541 13.66 17.63 3.84
CA LEU A 541 12.86 18.83 4.10
C LEU A 541 12.02 18.63 5.36
N ASN A 542 12.21 19.47 6.36
CA ASN A 542 11.33 19.60 7.52
C ASN A 542 10.45 20.84 7.31
N VAL A 543 9.18 20.65 7.01
CA VAL A 543 8.25 21.74 6.76
C VAL A 543 7.32 21.89 7.96
N LYS A 544 7.47 23.00 8.69
CA LYS A 544 6.62 23.32 9.84
C LYS A 544 5.26 23.81 9.32
N VAL A 545 4.25 23.01 9.56
CA VAL A 545 2.89 23.30 9.11
C VAL A 545 1.99 23.68 10.29
N SER A 546 0.85 24.29 9.97
CA SER A 546 -0.17 24.64 10.97
C SER A 546 -0.50 23.45 11.87
N PRO A 547 -0.35 23.59 13.22
CA PRO A 547 -0.49 22.48 14.15
C PRO A 547 -1.93 22.00 14.33
N PHE A 548 -2.92 22.88 14.10
CA PHE A 548 -4.33 22.60 14.39
C PHE A 548 -5.18 22.34 13.14
N GLU A 549 -4.55 22.23 11.97
CA GLU A 549 -5.28 21.86 10.76
C GLU A 549 -5.86 20.44 10.89
N CYS A 550 -7.10 20.27 10.43
CA CYS A 550 -7.80 18.98 10.43
C CYS A 550 -8.08 18.51 9.01
N VAL A 551 -8.13 17.20 8.83
CA VAL A 551 -8.51 16.60 7.55
C VAL A 551 -10.03 16.61 7.41
N TYR A 552 -10.53 17.27 6.38
CA TYR A 552 -11.94 17.29 5.98
C TYR A 552 -12.07 16.93 4.49
N PRO A 553 -13.21 16.35 4.05
CA PRO A 553 -14.31 15.84 4.86
C PRO A 553 -13.89 14.75 5.85
N MET A 554 -14.69 14.54 6.89
CA MET A 554 -14.49 13.44 7.83
C MET A 554 -15.83 12.81 8.19
N VAL A 555 -15.96 11.49 8.00
CA VAL A 555 -17.09 10.71 8.52
C VAL A 555 -16.74 10.21 9.92
N PRO A 556 -17.47 10.60 10.96
CA PRO A 556 -17.23 10.10 12.32
C PRO A 556 -17.35 8.57 12.39
N ALA A 557 -16.60 7.94 13.30
CA ALA A 557 -16.69 6.49 13.49
C ALA A 557 -18.14 6.07 13.84
N GLY A 558 -18.65 5.06 13.13
CA GLY A 558 -20.04 4.58 13.30
C GLY A 558 -21.12 5.44 12.64
N ALA A 559 -20.77 6.58 12.03
CA ALA A 559 -21.70 7.38 11.24
C ALA A 559 -21.92 6.79 9.83
N ALA A 560 -23.01 7.18 9.19
CA ALA A 560 -23.21 6.85 7.78
C ALA A 560 -22.26 7.67 6.88
N ILE A 561 -21.92 7.13 5.71
CA ILE A 561 -20.96 7.75 4.79
C ILE A 561 -21.37 9.17 4.34
N ASN A 562 -22.64 9.50 4.36
CA ASN A 562 -23.19 10.81 4.03
C ASN A 562 -23.29 11.77 5.24
N GLU A 563 -23.01 11.29 6.46
CA GLU A 563 -22.98 12.11 7.68
C GLU A 563 -21.58 12.71 7.88
N MET A 564 -21.11 13.47 6.89
CA MET A 564 -19.78 14.06 6.87
C MET A 564 -19.69 15.36 7.64
N VAL A 565 -18.61 15.52 8.41
CA VAL A 565 -18.15 16.83 8.89
C VAL A 565 -17.32 17.47 7.78
N LEU A 566 -17.77 18.61 7.24
CA LEU A 566 -17.17 19.24 6.07
C LEU A 566 -16.15 20.34 6.41
N GLY A 567 -16.04 20.71 7.65
CA GLY A 567 -15.14 21.76 8.13
C GLY A 567 -15.18 21.90 9.64
N PRO A 568 -14.42 22.83 10.22
CA PRO A 568 -14.43 23.05 11.66
C PRO A 568 -15.83 23.46 12.15
N PRO A 569 -16.20 23.07 13.40
CA PRO A 569 -17.46 23.50 13.97
C PRO A 569 -17.58 25.01 13.90
N LYS A 570 -18.75 25.51 13.46
CA LYS A 570 -19.00 26.97 13.52
C LYS A 570 -18.90 27.39 14.98
N PRO A 571 -18.21 28.53 15.29
CA PRO A 571 -18.23 29.08 16.62
C PRO A 571 -19.69 29.22 17.08
N VAL A 572 -20.05 28.61 18.20
CA VAL A 572 -21.34 28.90 18.83
C VAL A 572 -21.28 30.37 19.18
N ALA A 573 -22.15 31.16 18.55
CA ALA A 573 -22.31 32.55 18.95
C ALA A 573 -22.75 32.53 20.44
N VAL A 574 -21.86 33.04 21.33
CA VAL A 574 -22.13 33.18 22.74
C VAL A 574 -23.01 34.41 22.93
#